data_1ae9034384124172b64a466f1766119a
#
_entry.id   1ae9034384124172b64a466f1766119a
#
_cell.length_a   1.000
_cell.length_b   1.000
_cell.length_c   1.000
_cell.angle_alpha   90.00
_cell.angle_beta   90.00
_cell.angle_gamma   90.00
#
_symmetry.space_group_name_H-M   'P 1'
#
loop_
_entity.id
_entity.type
_entity.pdbx_description
1 polymer ?
#
loop_
_entity_poly.entity_id
_entity_poly.type
_entity_poly.pdbx_seq_one_letter_code
_entity_poly.pdbx_strand_id
1 'polypeptide(L)'
;TEIEKPAYPVIDFHMHMGKMLLGESYETKYDTKEYVRELQDAGVVCAVNMDGYFGKDLEKMQKKQEGFEEMFFNFMQLDFSAYDDPDFCDKTKKVIEDSCMRGCRGIKLWKDLSLWERDKYGRPIRTDDPRFDIFYDTAAKLHIPVLMHVADPAAFFTPKSEKNERWEELDVCPEWDFSDHEKYMSFEELMEMQENTVRSHP
;
A
#
# COMPACT_ATOMS: atom_id res chain seq x y z
N THR A 1 4.28 -23.50 -26.72
CA THR A 1 3.11 -22.68 -27.08
C THR A 1 3.36 -21.32 -26.49
N GLU A 2 3.49 -20.32 -27.32
CA GLU A 2 3.63 -18.93 -26.89
C GLU A 2 2.22 -18.45 -26.50
N ILE A 3 2.06 -17.96 -25.27
CA ILE A 3 0.78 -17.44 -24.78
C ILE A 3 0.85 -15.91 -24.94
N GLU A 4 0.17 -15.39 -25.91
CA GLU A 4 0.18 -13.96 -26.22
C GLU A 4 -0.81 -13.16 -25.38
N LYS A 5 -1.94 -13.79 -24.97
CA LYS A 5 -3.01 -13.14 -24.19
C LYS A 5 -3.64 -14.12 -23.22
N PRO A 6 -4.17 -13.61 -22.08
CA PRO A 6 -4.98 -14.42 -21.18
C PRO A 6 -6.26 -14.92 -21.88
N ALA A 7 -6.75 -16.11 -21.49
CA ALA A 7 -7.98 -16.68 -22.05
C ALA A 7 -9.26 -15.97 -21.59
N TYR A 8 -9.18 -15.22 -20.50
CA TYR A 8 -10.29 -14.49 -19.87
C TYR A 8 -9.90 -13.05 -19.58
N PRO A 9 -10.86 -12.14 -19.46
CA PRO A 9 -10.59 -10.78 -18.98
C PRO A 9 -9.88 -10.80 -17.64
N VAL A 10 -8.87 -9.95 -17.46
CA VAL A 10 -8.04 -9.87 -16.27
C VAL A 10 -8.38 -8.62 -15.48
N ILE A 11 -8.52 -8.78 -14.18
CA ILE A 11 -8.45 -7.67 -13.22
C ILE A 11 -7.04 -7.67 -12.64
N ASP A 12 -6.27 -6.63 -12.91
CA ASP A 12 -4.99 -6.43 -12.24
C ASP A 12 -5.26 -5.83 -10.85
N PHE A 13 -5.20 -6.67 -9.82
CA PHE A 13 -5.54 -6.26 -8.46
C PHE A 13 -4.38 -5.59 -7.72
N HIS A 14 -3.20 -5.47 -8.29
CA HIS A 14 -2.06 -4.85 -7.62
C HIS A 14 -1.11 -4.19 -8.63
N MET A 15 -1.44 -2.97 -9.03
CA MET A 15 -0.56 -2.19 -9.85
C MET A 15 -0.12 -0.90 -9.15
N HIS A 16 0.96 -0.31 -9.65
CA HIS A 16 1.47 0.99 -9.28
C HIS A 16 1.54 1.89 -10.52
N MET A 17 0.97 3.09 -10.42
CA MET A 17 0.90 4.03 -11.55
C MET A 17 2.06 5.02 -11.57
N GLY A 18 3.12 4.78 -10.80
CA GLY A 18 4.40 5.42 -10.96
C GLY A 18 4.92 6.25 -9.80
N LYS A 19 4.10 6.70 -8.85
CA LYS A 19 4.57 7.49 -7.70
C LYS A 19 5.66 6.76 -6.90
N MET A 20 5.47 5.46 -6.68
CA MET A 20 6.41 4.65 -5.90
C MET A 20 7.66 4.21 -6.69
N LEU A 21 7.46 3.76 -7.93
CA LEU A 21 8.52 3.09 -8.67
C LEU A 21 9.42 4.04 -9.44
N LEU A 22 8.92 5.21 -9.82
CA LEU A 22 9.61 6.12 -10.74
C LEU A 22 10.04 7.44 -10.09
N GLY A 23 9.76 7.64 -8.80
CA GLY A 23 10.05 8.89 -8.09
C GLY A 23 9.30 10.12 -8.63
N GLU A 24 8.47 9.94 -9.64
CA GLU A 24 7.62 10.94 -10.25
C GLU A 24 6.19 10.45 -10.33
N SER A 25 5.27 11.37 -10.24
CA SER A 25 3.87 11.02 -10.34
C SER A 25 3.52 10.58 -11.77
N TYR A 26 2.64 9.58 -11.87
CA TYR A 26 2.11 9.06 -13.13
C TYR A 26 1.58 10.18 -14.04
N GLU A 27 0.95 11.21 -13.46
CA GLU A 27 0.38 12.32 -14.20
C GLU A 27 1.37 13.10 -15.05
N THR A 28 2.68 12.93 -14.85
CA THR A 28 3.70 13.65 -15.62
C THR A 28 4.31 12.84 -16.77
N LYS A 29 4.20 11.50 -16.73
CA LYS A 29 4.95 10.63 -17.66
C LYS A 29 4.10 9.92 -18.71
N TYR A 30 2.84 9.63 -18.43
CA TYR A 30 2.03 8.77 -19.29
C TYR A 30 0.79 9.50 -19.82
N ASP A 31 0.49 9.27 -21.10
CA ASP A 31 -0.84 9.55 -21.64
C ASP A 31 -1.81 8.45 -21.15
N THR A 32 -2.85 8.85 -20.44
CA THR A 32 -3.81 7.89 -19.84
C THR A 32 -4.49 7.04 -20.90
N LYS A 33 -4.85 7.64 -22.04
CA LYS A 33 -5.53 6.95 -23.13
C LYS A 33 -4.62 5.89 -23.77
N GLU A 34 -3.35 6.20 -23.95
CA GLU A 34 -2.37 5.25 -24.47
C GLU A 34 -2.16 4.10 -23.50
N TYR A 35 -2.01 4.42 -22.19
CA TYR A 35 -1.85 3.41 -21.15
C TYR A 35 -3.06 2.49 -21.03
N VAL A 36 -4.28 3.03 -21.07
CA VAL A 36 -5.51 2.21 -21.09
C VAL A 36 -5.55 1.29 -22.28
N ARG A 37 -5.13 1.76 -23.47
CA ARG A 37 -5.05 0.92 -24.66
C ARG A 37 -4.08 -0.25 -24.48
N GLU A 38 -2.89 0.00 -23.91
CA GLU A 38 -1.91 -1.05 -23.65
C GLU A 38 -2.45 -2.09 -22.66
N LEU A 39 -3.12 -1.67 -21.58
CA LEU A 39 -3.77 -2.57 -20.63
C LEU A 39 -4.86 -3.42 -21.30
N GLN A 40 -5.70 -2.81 -22.12
CA GLN A 40 -6.76 -3.51 -22.86
C GLN A 40 -6.19 -4.48 -23.90
N ASP A 41 -5.12 -4.11 -24.58
CA ASP A 41 -4.41 -4.99 -25.52
C ASP A 41 -3.81 -6.20 -24.80
N ALA A 42 -3.37 -6.04 -23.54
CA ALA A 42 -2.94 -7.14 -22.68
C ALA A 42 -4.09 -7.95 -22.08
N GLY A 43 -5.36 -7.56 -22.31
CA GLY A 43 -6.55 -8.24 -21.79
C GLY A 43 -6.97 -7.78 -20.39
N VAL A 44 -6.39 -6.71 -19.86
CA VAL A 44 -6.78 -6.13 -18.57
C VAL A 44 -8.02 -5.25 -18.77
N VAL A 45 -9.08 -5.53 -18.00
CA VAL A 45 -10.35 -4.80 -18.04
C VAL A 45 -10.54 -3.84 -16.88
N CYS A 46 -9.78 -4.04 -15.82
CA CYS A 46 -9.79 -3.18 -14.63
C CYS A 46 -8.45 -3.32 -13.90
N ALA A 47 -7.98 -2.25 -13.30
CA ALA A 47 -6.73 -2.21 -12.56
C ALA A 47 -6.91 -1.49 -11.22
N VAL A 48 -6.36 -2.07 -10.15
CA VAL A 48 -6.39 -1.49 -8.80
C VAL A 48 -5.06 -0.81 -8.53
N ASN A 49 -5.08 0.53 -8.46
CA ASN A 49 -3.92 1.33 -8.19
C ASN A 49 -3.63 1.39 -6.69
N MET A 50 -2.48 0.84 -6.28
CA MET A 50 -2.02 0.72 -4.90
C MET A 50 -1.04 1.83 -4.48
N ASP A 51 -0.86 2.89 -5.27
CA ASP A 51 0.07 3.98 -4.94
C ASP A 51 -0.35 4.79 -3.70
N GLY A 52 -1.61 4.74 -3.33
CA GLY A 52 -2.11 5.36 -2.11
C GLY A 52 -2.20 6.88 -2.20
N TYR A 53 -3.30 7.39 -2.75
CA TYR A 53 -3.56 8.82 -2.86
C TYR A 53 -4.68 9.27 -1.94
N PHE A 54 -4.57 10.48 -1.40
CA PHE A 54 -5.65 11.14 -0.65
C PHE A 54 -5.60 12.66 -0.88
N GLY A 55 -6.67 13.37 -0.50
CA GLY A 55 -6.75 14.82 -0.63
C GLY A 55 -6.50 15.30 -2.07
N LYS A 56 -5.63 16.30 -2.22
CA LYS A 56 -5.35 16.93 -3.52
C LYS A 56 -4.65 16.00 -4.52
N ASP A 57 -3.87 15.04 -4.06
CA ASP A 57 -3.18 14.11 -4.95
C ASP A 57 -4.18 13.09 -5.51
N LEU A 58 -5.18 12.69 -4.74
CA LEU A 58 -6.30 11.90 -5.24
C LEU A 58 -7.09 12.66 -6.30
N GLU A 59 -7.38 13.95 -6.08
CA GLU A 59 -8.07 14.79 -7.08
C GLU A 59 -7.30 14.88 -8.40
N LYS A 60 -5.98 15.07 -8.33
CA LYS A 60 -5.12 15.09 -9.52
C LYS A 60 -5.15 13.76 -10.27
N MET A 61 -5.04 12.64 -9.54
CA MET A 61 -5.09 11.31 -10.14
C MET A 61 -6.44 11.05 -10.81
N GLN A 62 -7.54 11.37 -10.15
CA GLN A 62 -8.88 11.21 -10.69
C GLN A 62 -9.10 12.07 -11.96
N LYS A 63 -8.63 13.32 -11.94
CA LYS A 63 -8.65 14.16 -13.13
C LYS A 63 -7.85 13.59 -14.29
N LYS A 64 -6.71 12.94 -14.01
CA LYS A 64 -5.90 12.24 -15.00
C LYS A 64 -6.62 11.03 -15.59
N GLN A 65 -7.47 10.39 -14.79
CA GLN A 65 -8.24 9.20 -15.15
C GLN A 65 -9.64 9.54 -15.69
N GLU A 66 -9.97 10.82 -15.86
CA GLU A 66 -11.29 11.28 -16.34
C GLU A 66 -11.65 10.61 -17.69
N GLY A 67 -12.82 10.00 -17.74
CA GLY A 67 -13.30 9.20 -18.88
C GLY A 67 -12.86 7.73 -18.86
N PHE A 68 -12.10 7.30 -17.83
CA PHE A 68 -11.65 5.91 -17.64
C PHE A 68 -11.91 5.44 -16.19
N GLU A 69 -12.95 5.94 -15.54
CA GLU A 69 -13.26 5.70 -14.14
C GLU A 69 -13.55 4.20 -13.85
N GLU A 70 -14.03 3.46 -14.85
CA GLU A 70 -14.26 2.03 -14.72
C GLU A 70 -12.99 1.19 -14.90
N MET A 71 -11.93 1.79 -15.45
CA MET A 71 -10.66 1.12 -15.67
C MET A 71 -9.79 1.13 -14.43
N PHE A 72 -9.84 2.19 -13.60
CA PHE A 72 -8.95 2.37 -12.47
C PHE A 72 -9.69 2.49 -11.14
N PHE A 73 -9.37 1.61 -10.21
CA PHE A 73 -9.83 1.68 -8.83
C PHE A 73 -8.67 2.12 -7.94
N ASN A 74 -8.76 3.35 -7.43
CA ASN A 74 -7.73 3.89 -6.56
C ASN A 74 -7.93 3.43 -5.12
N PHE A 75 -6.88 2.89 -4.51
CA PHE A 75 -6.78 2.69 -3.08
C PHE A 75 -6.07 3.88 -2.46
N MET A 76 -6.57 4.34 -1.32
CA MET A 76 -5.94 5.42 -0.57
C MET A 76 -4.88 4.88 0.39
N GLN A 77 -4.03 5.78 0.88
CA GLN A 77 -3.18 5.59 2.05
C GLN A 77 -3.51 6.64 3.11
N LEU A 78 -3.07 6.41 4.32
CA LEU A 78 -3.22 7.34 5.43
C LEU A 78 -1.95 8.17 5.62
N ASP A 79 -2.13 9.35 6.19
CA ASP A 79 -1.04 10.20 6.65
C ASP A 79 -0.67 9.83 8.09
N PHE A 80 0.43 9.11 8.25
CA PHE A 80 0.94 8.70 9.57
C PHE A 80 1.80 9.76 10.24
N SER A 81 2.13 10.86 9.57
CA SER A 81 2.92 11.96 10.15
C SER A 81 2.24 12.58 11.37
N ALA A 82 0.90 12.49 11.44
CA ALA A 82 0.08 12.97 12.54
C ALA A 82 -0.23 11.89 13.60
N TYR A 83 0.44 10.73 13.57
CA TYR A 83 0.12 9.59 14.44
C TYR A 83 0.11 9.92 15.94
N ASP A 84 0.99 10.81 16.39
CA ASP A 84 1.09 11.22 17.79
C ASP A 84 0.16 12.39 18.17
N ASP A 85 -0.59 12.93 17.22
CA ASP A 85 -1.54 13.99 17.49
C ASP A 85 -2.75 13.46 18.29
N PRO A 86 -3.27 14.25 19.26
CA PRO A 86 -4.44 13.83 20.03
C PRO A 86 -5.69 13.57 19.17
N ASP A 87 -5.79 14.20 18.01
CA ASP A 87 -6.91 14.11 17.06
C ASP A 87 -6.61 13.18 15.86
N PHE A 88 -5.55 12.35 15.94
CA PHE A 88 -5.18 11.42 14.88
C PHE A 88 -6.34 10.53 14.44
N CYS A 89 -7.08 9.96 15.41
CA CYS A 89 -8.22 9.08 15.10
C CYS A 89 -9.31 9.81 14.30
N ASP A 90 -9.66 11.04 14.70
CA ASP A 90 -10.69 11.83 14.02
C ASP A 90 -10.24 12.28 12.63
N LYS A 91 -8.98 12.70 12.50
CA LYS A 91 -8.36 13.03 11.20
C LYS A 91 -8.35 11.84 10.27
N THR A 92 -7.91 10.68 10.75
CA THR A 92 -7.87 9.43 9.98
C THR A 92 -9.24 9.04 9.46
N LYS A 93 -10.25 9.01 10.34
CA LYS A 93 -11.63 8.74 9.94
C LYS A 93 -12.10 9.68 8.85
N LYS A 94 -11.88 10.99 9.02
CA LYS A 94 -12.28 12.00 8.03
C LYS A 94 -11.60 11.80 6.68
N VAL A 95 -10.30 11.51 6.66
CA VAL A 95 -9.56 11.24 5.41
C VAL A 95 -10.16 10.04 4.67
N ILE A 96 -10.51 8.96 5.41
CA ILE A 96 -11.13 7.77 4.82
C ILE A 96 -12.49 8.11 4.22
N GLU A 97 -13.37 8.77 5.00
CA GLU A 97 -14.70 9.15 4.56
C GLU A 97 -14.66 10.09 3.34
N ASP A 98 -13.82 11.13 3.38
CA ASP A 98 -13.66 12.09 2.28
C ASP A 98 -13.12 11.40 1.01
N SER A 99 -12.14 10.50 1.15
CA SER A 99 -11.55 9.78 0.00
C SER A 99 -12.54 8.80 -0.62
N CYS A 100 -13.37 8.12 0.19
CA CYS A 100 -14.43 7.24 -0.31
C CYS A 100 -15.53 8.03 -1.02
N MET A 101 -15.96 9.18 -0.48
CA MET A 101 -16.90 10.07 -1.15
C MET A 101 -16.38 10.53 -2.52
N ARG A 102 -15.08 10.66 -2.67
CA ARG A 102 -14.39 10.99 -3.94
C ARG A 102 -14.17 9.80 -4.84
N GLY A 103 -14.55 8.57 -4.44
CA GLY A 103 -14.51 7.38 -5.28
C GLY A 103 -13.34 6.43 -5.05
N CYS A 104 -12.54 6.59 -3.97
CA CYS A 104 -11.63 5.54 -3.53
C CYS A 104 -12.39 4.26 -3.18
N ARG A 105 -11.79 3.11 -3.50
CA ARG A 105 -12.42 1.78 -3.39
C ARG A 105 -11.76 0.88 -2.36
N GLY A 106 -10.73 1.32 -1.69
CA GLY A 106 -10.02 0.56 -0.67
C GLY A 106 -8.89 1.34 -0.04
N ILE A 107 -8.20 0.70 0.88
CA ILE A 107 -7.08 1.28 1.61
C ILE A 107 -5.86 0.39 1.44
N LYS A 108 -4.73 0.98 1.13
CA LYS A 108 -3.42 0.33 1.11
C LYS A 108 -2.62 0.74 2.34
N LEU A 109 -2.27 -0.22 3.18
CA LEU A 109 -1.23 -0.03 4.19
C LEU A 109 0.10 -0.54 3.64
N TRP A 110 1.11 0.31 3.68
CA TRP A 110 2.46 0.00 3.25
C TRP A 110 3.27 -0.60 4.41
N LYS A 111 4.26 -1.43 4.08
CA LYS A 111 5.21 -2.00 5.05
C LYS A 111 5.97 -0.94 5.84
N ASP A 112 6.11 0.26 5.27
CA ASP A 112 6.77 1.41 5.89
C ASP A 112 6.23 1.69 7.29
N LEU A 113 4.94 1.50 7.49
CA LEU A 113 4.27 1.73 8.76
C LEU A 113 4.93 1.00 9.93
N SER A 114 5.29 -0.27 9.77
CA SER A 114 5.87 -1.06 10.85
C SER A 114 7.39 -1.18 10.78
N LEU A 115 7.98 -0.95 9.59
CA LEU A 115 9.43 -1.07 9.40
C LEU A 115 10.17 0.24 9.63
N TRP A 116 9.63 1.37 9.17
CA TRP A 116 10.35 2.67 9.25
C TRP A 116 9.64 3.72 10.06
N GLU A 117 8.29 3.76 10.03
CA GLU A 117 7.55 4.76 10.78
C GLU A 117 7.65 4.53 12.29
N ARG A 118 7.84 5.61 13.03
CA ARG A 118 8.03 5.59 14.47
C ARG A 118 7.12 6.60 15.16
N ASP A 119 6.66 6.23 16.34
CA ASP A 119 5.98 7.16 17.24
C ASP A 119 6.99 8.14 17.87
N LYS A 120 6.50 9.13 18.62
CA LYS A 120 7.34 10.12 19.31
C LYS A 120 8.33 9.55 20.32
N TYR A 121 8.21 8.28 20.68
CA TYR A 121 9.14 7.58 21.58
C TYR A 121 10.12 6.69 20.81
N GLY A 122 10.09 6.71 19.48
CA GLY A 122 10.96 5.91 18.63
C GLY A 122 10.51 4.45 18.46
N ARG A 123 9.30 4.10 18.87
CA ARG A 123 8.76 2.73 18.74
C ARG A 123 8.12 2.53 17.37
N PRO A 124 8.22 1.33 16.76
CA PRO A 124 7.51 1.01 15.53
C PRO A 124 6.01 1.23 15.69
N ILE A 125 5.38 1.81 14.67
CA ILE A 125 3.93 1.95 14.63
C ILE A 125 3.34 0.60 14.20
N ARG A 126 2.49 0.02 15.04
CA ARG A 126 1.92 -1.31 14.84
C ARG A 126 0.51 -1.21 14.26
N THR A 127 0.15 -2.08 13.33
CA THR A 127 -1.20 -2.13 12.76
C THR A 127 -2.24 -2.69 13.73
N ASP A 128 -1.82 -3.42 14.76
CA ASP A 128 -2.67 -3.92 15.85
C ASP A 128 -2.74 -2.97 17.05
N ASP A 129 -2.24 -1.72 16.95
CA ASP A 129 -2.44 -0.68 17.97
C ASP A 129 -3.93 -0.29 18.04
N PRO A 130 -4.54 -0.22 19.23
CA PRO A 130 -5.96 0.13 19.39
C PRO A 130 -6.37 1.48 18.74
N ARG A 131 -5.43 2.37 18.48
CA ARG A 131 -5.71 3.61 17.74
C ARG A 131 -6.10 3.37 16.28
N PHE A 132 -5.77 2.19 15.73
CA PHE A 132 -6.20 1.79 14.40
C PHE A 132 -7.60 1.18 14.37
N ASP A 133 -8.23 0.87 15.51
CA ASP A 133 -9.60 0.32 15.52
C ASP A 133 -10.57 1.23 14.76
N ILE A 134 -10.46 2.55 14.96
CA ILE A 134 -11.30 3.52 14.23
C ILE A 134 -11.10 3.45 12.70
N PHE A 135 -9.90 3.15 12.27
CA PHE A 135 -9.55 2.97 10.86
C PHE A 135 -10.25 1.73 10.28
N TYR A 136 -10.09 0.57 10.92
CA TYR A 136 -10.72 -0.68 10.47
C TYR A 136 -12.24 -0.62 10.56
N ASP A 137 -12.77 -0.07 11.66
CA ASP A 137 -14.21 0.15 11.83
C ASP A 137 -14.81 1.06 10.77
N THR A 138 -14.06 2.09 10.37
CA THR A 138 -14.50 3.01 9.31
C THR A 138 -14.48 2.31 7.96
N ALA A 139 -13.44 1.54 7.65
CA ALA A 139 -13.36 0.74 6.44
C ALA A 139 -14.51 -0.27 6.35
N ALA A 140 -14.80 -0.97 7.45
CA ALA A 140 -15.91 -1.92 7.54
C ALA A 140 -17.28 -1.25 7.31
N LYS A 141 -17.54 -0.10 7.96
CA LYS A 141 -18.78 0.66 7.77
C LYS A 141 -18.97 1.15 6.33
N LEU A 142 -17.90 1.47 5.65
CA LEU A 142 -17.92 1.92 4.26
C LEU A 142 -17.86 0.74 3.26
N HIS A 143 -17.75 -0.50 3.74
CA HIS A 143 -17.63 -1.71 2.94
C HIS A 143 -16.46 -1.64 1.94
N ILE A 144 -15.30 -1.12 2.37
CA ILE A 144 -14.09 -1.05 1.56
C ILE A 144 -13.02 -2.00 2.12
N PRO A 145 -12.27 -2.71 1.26
CA PRO A 145 -11.20 -3.59 1.69
C PRO A 145 -9.97 -2.81 2.17
N VAL A 146 -9.22 -3.45 3.07
CA VAL A 146 -7.87 -3.02 3.47
C VAL A 146 -6.87 -4.04 2.96
N LEU A 147 -5.90 -3.59 2.15
CA LEU A 147 -4.78 -4.40 1.70
C LEU A 147 -3.54 -4.01 2.48
N MET A 148 -2.97 -4.96 3.24
CA MET A 148 -1.78 -4.74 4.05
C MET A 148 -0.55 -5.36 3.39
N HIS A 149 0.53 -4.57 3.27
CA HIS A 149 1.87 -5.04 3.01
C HIS A 149 2.63 -5.03 4.34
N VAL A 150 2.82 -6.20 4.93
CA VAL A 150 3.29 -6.31 6.33
C VAL A 150 4.80 -6.37 6.41
N ALA A 151 5.44 -7.16 5.54
CA ALA A 151 6.86 -7.44 5.60
C ALA A 151 7.43 -7.77 4.22
N ASP A 152 8.74 -7.75 4.14
CA ASP A 152 9.53 -8.27 3.02
C ASP A 152 9.81 -9.77 3.19
N PRO A 153 10.50 -10.44 2.22
CA PRO A 153 10.93 -11.81 2.37
C PRO A 153 11.64 -12.09 3.71
N ALA A 154 11.36 -13.22 4.35
CA ALA A 154 11.94 -13.58 5.65
C ALA A 154 13.47 -13.49 5.68
N ALA A 155 14.13 -13.70 4.54
CA ALA A 155 15.58 -13.58 4.41
C ALA A 155 16.11 -12.15 4.69
N PHE A 156 15.28 -11.10 4.52
CA PHE A 156 15.67 -9.72 4.84
C PHE A 156 15.77 -9.46 6.34
N PHE A 157 15.20 -10.36 7.16
CA PHE A 157 15.23 -10.29 8.62
C PHE A 157 16.32 -11.20 9.24
N THR A 158 17.17 -11.80 8.41
CA THR A 158 18.30 -12.60 8.85
C THR A 158 19.61 -11.98 8.41
N PRO A 159 20.72 -12.15 9.18
CA PRO A 159 21.99 -11.51 8.85
C PRO A 159 22.43 -11.77 7.41
N LYS A 160 22.86 -10.71 6.75
CA LYS A 160 23.42 -10.78 5.40
C LYS A 160 24.68 -11.65 5.38
N SER A 161 24.69 -12.70 4.59
CA SER A 161 25.82 -13.61 4.40
C SER A 161 25.64 -14.39 3.09
N GLU A 162 26.67 -15.07 2.62
CA GLU A 162 26.59 -15.97 1.45
C GLU A 162 25.57 -17.12 1.61
N LYS A 163 25.10 -17.37 2.82
CA LYS A 163 24.06 -18.37 3.12
C LYS A 163 22.65 -17.77 3.08
N ASN A 164 22.52 -16.46 3.05
CA ASN A 164 21.24 -15.78 2.93
C ASN A 164 20.79 -15.85 1.47
N GLU A 165 19.62 -16.40 1.19
CA GLU A 165 19.10 -16.57 -0.19
C GLU A 165 18.89 -15.26 -0.96
N ARG A 166 18.91 -14.12 -0.27
CA ARG A 166 18.74 -12.76 -0.83
C ARG A 166 19.98 -11.88 -0.64
N TRP A 167 21.13 -12.47 -0.36
CA TRP A 167 22.32 -11.71 -0.03
C TRP A 167 22.77 -10.75 -1.15
N GLU A 168 22.61 -11.14 -2.42
CA GLU A 168 22.95 -10.31 -3.58
C GLU A 168 22.01 -9.08 -3.67
N GLU A 169 20.74 -9.28 -3.37
CA GLU A 169 19.73 -8.19 -3.34
C GLU A 169 20.02 -7.23 -2.20
N LEU A 170 20.36 -7.75 -1.01
CA LEU A 170 20.75 -6.96 0.16
C LEU A 170 22.12 -6.27 -0.02
N ASP A 171 22.96 -6.74 -0.94
CA ASP A 171 24.21 -6.07 -1.30
C ASP A 171 23.96 -4.83 -2.15
N VAL A 172 22.97 -4.87 -3.01
CA VAL A 172 22.56 -3.76 -3.86
C VAL A 172 21.65 -2.77 -3.11
N CYS A 173 20.79 -3.27 -2.22
CA CYS A 173 19.80 -2.49 -1.45
C CYS A 173 19.99 -2.72 0.06
N PRO A 174 21.07 -2.19 0.66
CA PRO A 174 21.40 -2.42 2.07
C PRO A 174 20.33 -1.86 3.03
N GLU A 175 19.51 -0.92 2.59
CA GLU A 175 18.37 -0.37 3.35
C GLU A 175 17.24 -1.39 3.55
N TRP A 176 17.26 -2.52 2.86
CA TRP A 176 16.30 -3.63 3.03
C TRP A 176 16.79 -4.70 4.02
N ASP A 177 17.95 -4.50 4.63
CA ASP A 177 18.44 -5.36 5.70
C ASP A 177 17.76 -4.99 7.04
N PHE A 178 16.81 -5.81 7.44
CA PHE A 178 16.05 -5.70 8.69
C PHE A 178 16.55 -6.68 9.78
N SER A 179 17.77 -7.21 9.65
CA SER A 179 18.32 -8.19 10.60
C SER A 179 18.73 -7.58 11.95
N ASP A 180 18.79 -6.26 12.05
CA ASP A 180 19.00 -5.54 13.31
C ASP A 180 17.70 -5.44 14.12
N HIS A 181 17.44 -6.43 14.98
CA HIS A 181 16.23 -6.50 15.80
C HIS A 181 16.21 -5.52 16.99
N GLU A 182 17.27 -4.75 17.22
CA GLU A 182 17.19 -3.60 18.12
C GLU A 182 16.51 -2.40 17.43
N LYS A 183 16.58 -2.36 16.11
CA LYS A 183 16.03 -1.28 15.29
C LYS A 183 14.71 -1.65 14.61
N TYR A 184 14.56 -2.88 14.18
CA TYR A 184 13.39 -3.35 13.43
C TYR A 184 12.67 -4.47 14.18
N MET A 185 11.37 -4.56 13.99
CA MET A 185 10.59 -5.72 14.44
C MET A 185 11.10 -6.96 13.71
N SER A 186 11.16 -8.10 14.42
CA SER A 186 11.46 -9.38 13.78
C SER A 186 10.35 -9.81 12.83
N PHE A 187 10.65 -10.75 11.94
CA PHE A 187 9.64 -11.30 11.03
C PHE A 187 8.47 -11.93 11.80
N GLU A 188 8.77 -12.64 12.89
CA GLU A 188 7.78 -13.27 13.76
C GLU A 188 6.86 -12.25 14.43
N GLU A 189 7.40 -11.14 14.94
CA GLU A 189 6.61 -10.04 15.54
C GLU A 189 5.69 -9.38 14.51
N LEU A 190 6.14 -9.23 13.27
CA LEU A 190 5.31 -8.70 12.18
C LEU A 190 4.17 -9.65 11.82
N MET A 191 4.43 -10.96 11.80
CA MET A 191 3.39 -11.96 11.55
C MET A 191 2.38 -12.03 12.70
N GLU A 192 2.82 -11.97 13.95
CA GLU A 192 1.93 -11.90 15.12
C GLU A 192 1.06 -10.64 15.07
N MET A 193 1.66 -9.50 14.77
CA MET A 193 0.92 -8.22 14.60
C MET A 193 -0.17 -8.35 13.54
N GLN A 194 0.15 -8.94 12.39
CA GLN A 194 -0.84 -9.17 11.33
C GLN A 194 -1.96 -10.10 11.78
N GLU A 195 -1.63 -11.20 12.44
CA GLU A 195 -2.64 -12.12 12.97
C GLU A 195 -3.58 -11.44 13.98
N ASN A 196 -3.02 -10.63 14.88
CA ASN A 196 -3.80 -9.86 15.85
C ASN A 196 -4.76 -8.91 15.15
N THR A 197 -4.27 -8.17 14.15
CA THR A 197 -5.09 -7.26 13.34
C THR A 197 -6.26 -7.99 12.68
N VAL A 198 -5.99 -9.10 11.97
CA VAL A 198 -7.04 -9.86 11.26
C VAL A 198 -8.03 -10.52 12.21
N ARG A 199 -7.59 -10.96 13.41
CA ARG A 199 -8.48 -11.55 14.42
C ARG A 199 -9.41 -10.52 15.03
N SER A 200 -8.93 -9.29 15.23
CA SER A 200 -9.72 -8.19 15.82
C SER A 200 -10.67 -7.56 14.80
N HIS A 201 -10.32 -7.61 13.52
CA HIS A 201 -11.07 -6.97 12.42
C HIS A 201 -11.23 -7.96 11.24
N PRO A 202 -12.10 -8.97 11.38
CA PRO A 202 -12.30 -10.03 10.39
C PRO A 202 -13.00 -9.54 9.10
#